data_e03d2f44aeac47484cfa7ab63c69b6eb
#
_entry.id   e03d2f44aeac47484cfa7ab63c69b6eb
#
_cell.length_a   1.000
_cell.length_b   1.000
_cell.length_c   1.000
_cell.angle_alpha   90.00
_cell.angle_beta   90.00
_cell.angle_gamma   90.00
#
_symmetry.space_group_name_H-M   'P 1'
#
loop_
_entity.id
_entity.type
_entity.pdbx_description
1 polymer ?
#
loop_
_entity_poly.entity_id
_entity_poly.type
_entity_poly.pdbx_seq_one_letter_code
_entity_poly.pdbx_strand_id
1 'polypeptide(L)'
;MSRLQLATENKSMIARRAKIVCTIGPAVETREGIRELIEAGMDVARLNFSHGKHAEHGARFDLIRSESERLGKPVAILQDLCGPKIRTGLTGPAALENGGTIDLVSGKNGDDKTVAVDYESLAQDVRPDDRILLSDGQVELRVLDVRGDRVHCRVEHGGPMRPRMGVNLPSGSLRLAALTEKDKQDLEFGLEKGVDYIALSFVRRAEEVQELRDICERKGRPTPIIAKIETPAAVERLDSIVRAADAAMVARGDLGVELPPETVPVIQKQIIGTCRIHRKPVIVATEMLQSMVDSPRPTRAEASDVAHAVFTGADAVMLSAESATGKFPHQAVRMMDRIIRQAEGSRFFLPNPSEPDHTTADSIAHAAVAIAREVGAKLIVTLTETGLTARLVSKARAMVPILAFSSGERTLRQLALLWGVGPRFLATRQANFDEQVHETTQYLLQQGLVKSGERYVMVYGARVGVRGATNAVRVEQLP
;
A
#
# COMPACT_ATOMS: atom_id res chain seq x y z
N MET A 1 -11.72 -34.67 3.33
CA MET A 1 -10.89 -34.38 2.13
C MET A 1 -9.78 -33.47 2.58
N SER A 2 -8.53 -33.88 2.43
CA SER A 2 -7.36 -33.17 2.97
C SER A 2 -7.12 -31.88 2.22
N ARG A 3 -6.69 -30.81 2.93
CA ARG A 3 -6.30 -29.48 2.39
C ARG A 3 -5.26 -29.52 1.25
N LEU A 4 -4.66 -30.66 0.99
CA LEU A 4 -3.65 -30.92 -0.05
C LEU A 4 -4.21 -31.07 -1.48
N GLN A 5 -5.52 -31.34 -1.66
CA GLN A 5 -6.10 -31.60 -2.98
C GLN A 5 -6.51 -30.34 -3.78
N LEU A 6 -6.53 -29.14 -3.17
CA LEU A 6 -6.93 -27.89 -3.82
C LEU A 6 -5.80 -27.12 -4.52
N ALA A 7 -4.57 -27.64 -4.52
CA ALA A 7 -3.37 -26.92 -4.97
C ALA A 7 -2.97 -27.15 -6.44
N THR A 8 -3.75 -27.88 -7.24
CA THR A 8 -3.29 -28.40 -8.54
C THR A 8 -3.38 -27.43 -9.73
N GLU A 9 -3.96 -26.25 -9.61
CA GLU A 9 -4.17 -25.35 -10.77
C GLU A 9 -3.35 -24.03 -10.75
N ASN A 10 -2.43 -23.82 -9.83
CA ASN A 10 -1.82 -22.51 -9.64
C ASN A 10 -0.42 -22.33 -10.26
N LYS A 11 -0.20 -22.83 -11.50
CA LYS A 11 1.05 -22.60 -12.27
C LYS A 11 1.33 -21.14 -12.62
N SER A 12 0.33 -20.23 -12.53
CA SER A 12 0.45 -18.85 -13.02
C SER A 12 0.93 -17.81 -11.98
N MET A 13 1.02 -18.17 -10.69
CA MET A 13 1.29 -17.20 -9.60
C MET A 13 2.74 -16.71 -9.49
N ILE A 14 3.67 -17.33 -10.21
CA ILE A 14 5.11 -16.99 -10.12
C ILE A 14 5.55 -15.97 -11.21
N ALA A 15 4.69 -15.69 -12.18
CA ALA A 15 5.08 -14.94 -13.39
C ALA A 15 5.12 -13.41 -13.22
N ARG A 16 4.47 -12.83 -12.19
CA ARG A 16 4.45 -11.39 -11.90
C ARG A 16 5.08 -11.11 -10.54
N ARG A 17 5.97 -10.12 -10.45
CA ARG A 17 6.69 -9.79 -9.22
C ARG A 17 6.04 -8.62 -8.47
N ALA A 18 5.79 -7.47 -9.14
CA ALA A 18 5.10 -6.35 -8.53
C ALA A 18 3.64 -6.73 -8.19
N LYS A 19 3.15 -6.29 -7.05
CA LYS A 19 1.86 -6.69 -6.48
C LYS A 19 0.75 -5.72 -6.92
N ILE A 20 -0.50 -6.20 -6.88
CA ILE A 20 -1.68 -5.39 -7.17
C ILE A 20 -2.52 -5.24 -5.91
N VAL A 21 -2.73 -3.99 -5.51
CA VAL A 21 -3.66 -3.60 -4.45
C VAL A 21 -4.96 -3.15 -5.11
N CYS A 22 -6.09 -3.73 -4.71
CA CYS A 22 -7.41 -3.33 -5.22
C CYS A 22 -8.26 -2.76 -4.09
N THR A 23 -8.84 -1.58 -4.31
CA THR A 23 -9.84 -1.05 -3.39
C THR A 23 -11.16 -1.77 -3.61
N ILE A 24 -11.75 -2.27 -2.52
CA ILE A 24 -13.02 -2.98 -2.53
C ILE A 24 -14.14 -2.00 -2.25
N GLY A 25 -15.11 -1.96 -3.14
CA GLY A 25 -16.28 -1.09 -3.06
C GLY A 25 -17.50 -1.69 -3.73
N PRO A 26 -18.56 -0.88 -3.94
CA PRO A 26 -19.86 -1.36 -4.43
C PRO A 26 -19.83 -2.16 -5.73
N ALA A 27 -18.87 -1.90 -6.62
CA ALA A 27 -18.77 -2.61 -7.90
C ALA A 27 -18.38 -4.09 -7.76
N VAL A 28 -17.80 -4.50 -6.62
CA VAL A 28 -17.19 -5.83 -6.45
C VAL A 28 -17.48 -6.49 -5.10
N GLU A 29 -18.46 -6.00 -4.34
CA GLU A 29 -18.79 -6.48 -2.98
C GLU A 29 -19.61 -7.78 -2.94
N THR A 30 -19.66 -8.52 -4.05
CA THR A 30 -20.27 -9.85 -4.12
C THR A 30 -19.21 -10.94 -4.04
N ARG A 31 -19.62 -12.16 -3.71
CA ARG A 31 -18.75 -13.34 -3.71
C ARG A 31 -18.04 -13.53 -5.06
N GLU A 32 -18.81 -13.42 -6.15
CA GLU A 32 -18.32 -13.53 -7.52
C GLU A 32 -17.34 -12.40 -7.84
N GLY A 33 -17.67 -11.17 -7.47
CA GLY A 33 -16.82 -9.99 -7.69
C GLY A 33 -15.46 -10.12 -7.00
N ILE A 34 -15.44 -10.53 -5.72
CA ILE A 34 -14.20 -10.76 -4.98
C ILE A 34 -13.39 -11.90 -5.60
N ARG A 35 -14.04 -13.03 -5.94
CA ARG A 35 -13.38 -14.15 -6.60
C ARG A 35 -12.70 -13.73 -7.90
N GLU A 36 -13.43 -13.04 -8.77
CA GLU A 36 -12.89 -12.59 -10.07
C GLU A 36 -11.73 -11.60 -9.90
N LEU A 37 -11.74 -10.73 -8.87
CA LEU A 37 -10.59 -9.87 -8.57
C LEU A 37 -9.35 -10.69 -8.17
N ILE A 38 -9.53 -11.71 -7.31
CA ILE A 38 -8.45 -12.59 -6.88
C ILE A 38 -7.86 -13.35 -8.08
N GLU A 39 -8.72 -13.91 -8.94
CA GLU A 39 -8.34 -14.63 -10.16
C GLU A 39 -7.68 -13.70 -11.19
N ALA A 40 -8.15 -12.44 -11.30
CA ALA A 40 -7.57 -11.42 -12.17
C ALA A 40 -6.17 -10.96 -11.73
N GLY A 41 -5.79 -11.20 -10.47
CA GLY A 41 -4.45 -10.90 -9.99
C GLY A 41 -4.36 -10.05 -8.72
N MET A 42 -5.44 -9.77 -8.01
CA MET A 42 -5.40 -9.05 -6.74
C MET A 42 -4.55 -9.80 -5.70
N ASP A 43 -3.60 -9.11 -5.09
CA ASP A 43 -2.76 -9.62 -4.00
C ASP A 43 -3.14 -9.02 -2.64
N VAL A 44 -3.61 -7.76 -2.64
CA VAL A 44 -4.02 -7.02 -1.45
C VAL A 44 -5.37 -6.36 -1.69
N ALA A 45 -6.31 -6.57 -0.78
CA ALA A 45 -7.61 -5.91 -0.77
C ALA A 45 -7.55 -4.70 0.17
N ARG A 46 -7.77 -3.49 -0.36
CA ARG A 46 -7.83 -2.25 0.43
C ARG A 46 -9.28 -1.95 0.81
N LEU A 47 -9.53 -1.75 2.10
CA LEU A 47 -10.78 -1.25 2.65
C LEU A 47 -10.60 0.22 3.03
N ASN A 48 -11.24 1.13 2.29
CA ASN A 48 -11.12 2.59 2.50
C ASN A 48 -12.14 3.08 3.53
N PHE A 49 -11.70 3.36 4.74
CA PHE A 49 -12.54 3.80 5.86
C PHE A 49 -12.95 5.28 5.78
N SER A 50 -12.54 6.01 4.73
CA SER A 50 -13.13 7.33 4.44
C SER A 50 -14.60 7.25 4.01
N HIS A 51 -15.06 6.06 3.60
CA HIS A 51 -16.40 5.77 3.11
C HIS A 51 -16.94 4.48 3.73
N GLY A 52 -18.26 4.34 3.75
CA GLY A 52 -18.93 3.14 4.25
C GLY A 52 -19.05 3.07 5.77
N LYS A 53 -19.70 2.01 6.25
CA LYS A 53 -19.93 1.72 7.67
C LYS A 53 -19.20 0.44 8.06
N HIS A 54 -18.95 0.24 9.37
CA HIS A 54 -18.32 -0.97 9.90
C HIS A 54 -18.99 -2.27 9.44
N ALA A 55 -20.35 -2.29 9.37
CA ALA A 55 -21.08 -3.47 8.90
C ALA A 55 -20.74 -3.84 7.44
N GLU A 56 -20.62 -2.83 6.56
CA GLU A 56 -20.25 -3.03 5.14
C GLU A 56 -18.81 -3.51 5.03
N HIS A 57 -17.88 -2.87 5.75
CA HIS A 57 -16.49 -3.29 5.79
C HIS A 57 -16.33 -4.69 6.37
N GLY A 58 -17.13 -5.05 7.38
CA GLY A 58 -17.14 -6.39 7.96
C GLY A 58 -17.57 -7.45 6.96
N ALA A 59 -18.66 -7.20 6.23
CA ALA A 59 -19.14 -8.11 5.18
C ALA A 59 -18.10 -8.31 4.07
N ARG A 60 -17.49 -7.20 3.57
CA ARG A 60 -16.40 -7.26 2.58
C ARG A 60 -15.20 -8.04 3.10
N PHE A 61 -14.79 -7.78 4.36
CA PHE A 61 -13.71 -8.51 5.00
C PHE A 61 -13.95 -10.02 5.01
N ASP A 62 -15.14 -10.46 5.45
CA ASP A 62 -15.48 -11.87 5.56
C ASP A 62 -15.56 -12.55 4.17
N LEU A 63 -16.06 -11.86 3.13
CA LEU A 63 -16.05 -12.34 1.76
C LEU A 63 -14.62 -12.51 1.21
N ILE A 64 -13.73 -11.54 1.45
CA ILE A 64 -12.32 -11.63 1.00
C ILE A 64 -11.64 -12.83 1.66
N ARG A 65 -11.80 -13.03 2.97
CA ARG A 65 -11.22 -14.17 3.69
C ARG A 65 -11.73 -15.49 3.14
N SER A 66 -13.07 -15.62 3.00
CA SER A 66 -13.72 -16.82 2.48
C SER A 66 -13.26 -17.18 1.07
N GLU A 67 -13.20 -16.22 0.15
CA GLU A 67 -12.78 -16.50 -1.23
C GLU A 67 -11.27 -16.73 -1.35
N SER A 68 -10.45 -16.03 -0.57
CA SER A 68 -9.00 -16.25 -0.47
C SER A 68 -8.70 -17.68 0.02
N GLU A 69 -9.41 -18.16 1.05
CA GLU A 69 -9.27 -19.53 1.57
C GLU A 69 -9.74 -20.56 0.53
N ARG A 70 -10.91 -20.35 -0.08
CA ARG A 70 -11.47 -21.25 -1.10
C ARG A 70 -10.55 -21.43 -2.30
N LEU A 71 -9.88 -20.34 -2.74
CA LEU A 71 -8.96 -20.34 -3.86
C LEU A 71 -7.53 -20.79 -3.47
N GLY A 72 -7.26 -20.99 -2.19
CA GLY A 72 -5.91 -21.31 -1.71
C GLY A 72 -4.87 -20.23 -2.01
N LYS A 73 -5.31 -18.99 -2.24
CA LYS A 73 -4.45 -17.83 -2.55
C LYS A 73 -4.49 -16.82 -1.40
N PRO A 74 -3.41 -16.69 -0.61
CA PRO A 74 -3.33 -15.68 0.44
C PRO A 74 -3.52 -14.26 -0.13
N VAL A 75 -4.52 -13.53 0.38
CA VAL A 75 -4.79 -12.13 0.07
C VAL A 75 -4.70 -11.33 1.37
N ALA A 76 -3.84 -10.30 1.39
CA ALA A 76 -3.78 -9.39 2.53
C ALA A 76 -4.96 -8.42 2.52
N ILE A 77 -5.43 -8.04 3.71
CA ILE A 77 -6.42 -6.96 3.86
C ILE A 77 -5.73 -5.75 4.48
N LEU A 78 -5.80 -4.65 3.76
CA LEU A 78 -5.29 -3.34 4.15
C LEU A 78 -6.46 -2.46 4.60
N GLN A 79 -6.48 -2.10 5.88
CA GLN A 79 -7.36 -1.06 6.41
C GLN A 79 -6.72 0.31 6.14
N ASP A 80 -7.38 1.18 5.39
CA ASP A 80 -6.91 2.53 5.11
C ASP A 80 -7.75 3.52 5.92
N LEU A 81 -7.14 4.10 6.97
CA LEU A 81 -7.77 5.06 7.87
C LEU A 81 -7.96 6.40 7.17
N CYS A 82 -9.05 7.10 7.51
CA CYS A 82 -9.41 8.36 6.88
C CYS A 82 -8.39 9.47 7.15
N GLY A 83 -7.91 9.55 8.38
CA GLY A 83 -7.11 10.67 8.87
C GLY A 83 -7.92 11.97 9.05
N PRO A 84 -7.26 13.03 9.46
CA PRO A 84 -7.90 14.32 9.73
C PRO A 84 -8.22 15.05 8.41
N LYS A 85 -9.40 14.84 7.86
CA LYS A 85 -9.86 15.52 6.65
C LYS A 85 -10.69 16.75 7.02
N ILE A 86 -10.13 17.94 6.79
CA ILE A 86 -10.82 19.21 6.97
C ILE A 86 -11.85 19.38 5.85
N ARG A 87 -13.01 19.94 6.18
CA ARG A 87 -14.10 20.17 5.20
C ARG A 87 -14.74 21.53 5.38
N THR A 88 -15.32 22.03 4.28
CA THR A 88 -16.22 23.19 4.37
C THR A 88 -17.49 22.84 5.13
N GLY A 89 -18.17 23.85 5.62
CA GLY A 89 -19.45 23.73 6.31
C GLY A 89 -20.60 23.26 5.42
N LEU A 90 -21.81 23.33 5.99
CA LEU A 90 -23.04 22.90 5.32
C LEU A 90 -23.68 24.00 4.47
N THR A 91 -23.42 25.28 4.81
CA THR A 91 -23.94 26.46 4.10
C THR A 91 -22.79 27.37 3.76
N GLY A 92 -23.00 28.24 2.78
CA GLY A 92 -22.03 29.24 2.29
C GLY A 92 -22.47 29.78 0.93
N PRO A 93 -21.62 30.55 0.25
CA PRO A 93 -21.90 31.05 -1.09
C PRO A 93 -22.11 29.93 -2.10
N ALA A 94 -22.93 30.14 -3.11
CA ALA A 94 -23.18 29.16 -4.16
C ALA A 94 -21.96 28.95 -5.10
N ALA A 95 -21.18 30.02 -5.29
CA ALA A 95 -19.95 30.03 -6.08
C ALA A 95 -19.01 31.12 -5.60
N LEU A 96 -17.73 30.97 -5.89
CA LEU A 96 -16.70 31.99 -5.70
C LEU A 96 -16.22 32.49 -7.06
N GLU A 97 -16.07 33.81 -7.19
CA GLU A 97 -15.62 34.45 -8.44
C GLU A 97 -14.12 34.79 -8.39
N ASN A 98 -13.44 34.61 -9.51
CA ASN A 98 -12.01 34.94 -9.65
C ASN A 98 -11.75 36.40 -9.30
N GLY A 99 -10.72 36.66 -8.50
CA GLY A 99 -10.34 38.01 -8.06
C GLY A 99 -11.23 38.62 -6.95
N GLY A 100 -12.32 37.93 -6.59
CA GLY A 100 -13.16 38.29 -5.43
C GLY A 100 -12.45 38.04 -4.10
N THR A 101 -13.11 38.44 -3.00
CA THR A 101 -12.64 38.15 -1.64
C THR A 101 -13.70 37.40 -0.85
N ILE A 102 -13.27 36.56 0.08
CA ILE A 102 -14.13 35.76 0.94
C ILE A 102 -13.47 35.59 2.31
N ASP A 103 -14.25 35.56 3.37
CA ASP A 103 -13.77 35.21 4.69
C ASP A 103 -13.97 33.69 4.97
N LEU A 104 -12.94 33.04 5.48
CA LEU A 104 -13.08 31.70 6.07
C LEU A 104 -13.20 31.84 7.59
N VAL A 105 -14.11 31.08 8.17
CA VAL A 105 -14.37 31.05 9.61
C VAL A 105 -14.44 29.60 10.12
N SER A 106 -13.97 29.37 11.34
CA SER A 106 -14.16 28.06 11.97
C SER A 106 -15.63 27.83 12.30
N GLY A 107 -16.18 26.67 11.92
CA GLY A 107 -17.57 26.35 12.23
C GLY A 107 -18.24 25.41 11.24
N LYS A 108 -19.56 25.25 11.42
CA LYS A 108 -20.39 24.35 10.60
C LYS A 108 -21.19 25.04 9.52
N ASN A 109 -21.47 26.32 9.68
CA ASN A 109 -22.33 27.09 8.76
C ASN A 109 -21.66 28.41 8.42
N GLY A 110 -21.60 28.73 7.15
CA GLY A 110 -21.25 30.03 6.61
C GLY A 110 -22.49 30.75 6.04
N ASP A 111 -22.26 31.90 5.41
CA ASP A 111 -23.27 32.72 4.73
C ASP A 111 -22.74 33.15 3.34
N ASP A 112 -23.43 34.11 2.69
CA ASP A 112 -23.03 34.59 1.35
C ASP A 112 -21.66 35.31 1.32
N LYS A 113 -21.09 35.67 2.49
CA LYS A 113 -19.80 36.36 2.64
C LYS A 113 -18.75 35.53 3.35
N THR A 114 -19.13 34.38 3.86
CA THR A 114 -18.26 33.53 4.64
C THR A 114 -18.36 32.06 4.25
N VAL A 115 -17.23 31.37 4.17
CA VAL A 115 -17.16 29.92 4.07
C VAL A 115 -16.75 29.38 5.44
N ALA A 116 -17.62 28.59 6.05
CA ALA A 116 -17.27 27.88 7.28
C ALA A 116 -16.33 26.71 6.96
N VAL A 117 -15.42 26.41 7.89
CA VAL A 117 -14.47 25.28 7.81
C VAL A 117 -14.51 24.56 9.15
N ASP A 118 -14.61 23.23 9.15
CA ASP A 118 -14.69 22.39 10.35
C ASP A 118 -13.33 22.20 11.06
N TYR A 119 -12.54 23.26 11.14
CA TYR A 119 -11.23 23.29 11.76
C TYR A 119 -11.10 24.49 12.71
N GLU A 120 -11.08 24.21 14.03
CA GLU A 120 -11.10 25.26 15.07
C GLU A 120 -9.85 26.13 15.07
N SER A 121 -8.69 25.57 14.76
CA SER A 121 -7.41 26.29 14.76
C SER A 121 -7.09 26.98 13.43
N LEU A 122 -8.04 27.08 12.49
CA LEU A 122 -7.80 27.62 11.13
C LEU A 122 -7.03 28.95 11.17
N ALA A 123 -7.54 29.94 11.90
CA ALA A 123 -6.93 31.28 11.98
C ALA A 123 -5.56 31.31 12.70
N GLN A 124 -5.22 30.26 13.43
CA GLN A 124 -3.93 30.16 14.14
C GLN A 124 -2.86 29.47 13.32
N ASP A 125 -3.26 28.63 12.35
CA ASP A 125 -2.39 27.77 11.57
C ASP A 125 -2.12 28.28 10.15
N VAL A 126 -2.86 29.34 9.71
CA VAL A 126 -2.62 30.00 8.42
C VAL A 126 -1.98 31.37 8.58
N ARG A 127 -1.24 31.79 7.56
CA ARG A 127 -0.52 33.07 7.52
C ARG A 127 -0.83 33.80 6.19
N PRO A 128 -0.61 35.12 6.11
CA PRO A 128 -0.63 35.82 4.82
C PRO A 128 0.22 35.11 3.79
N ASP A 129 -0.23 35.09 2.55
CA ASP A 129 0.31 34.38 1.38
C ASP A 129 0.16 32.85 1.38
N ASP A 130 -0.40 32.23 2.42
CA ASP A 130 -0.73 30.81 2.36
C ASP A 130 -1.81 30.52 1.32
N ARG A 131 -1.70 29.35 0.70
CA ARG A 131 -2.71 28.82 -0.22
C ARG A 131 -3.70 27.97 0.57
N ILE A 132 -4.98 28.12 0.25
CA ILE A 132 -6.05 27.25 0.74
C ILE A 132 -6.75 26.67 -0.48
N LEU A 133 -6.81 25.34 -0.55
CA LEU A 133 -7.37 24.61 -1.68
C LEU A 133 -8.69 23.95 -1.27
N LEU A 134 -9.73 24.12 -2.08
CA LEU A 134 -11.02 23.48 -1.87
C LEU A 134 -11.30 22.49 -3.01
N SER A 135 -11.98 21.37 -2.68
CA SER A 135 -12.35 20.34 -3.67
C SER A 135 -11.17 19.84 -4.50
N ASP A 136 -10.12 19.39 -3.82
CA ASP A 136 -8.92 18.87 -4.45
C ASP A 136 -8.26 19.84 -5.44
N GLY A 137 -8.26 21.15 -5.06
CA GLY A 137 -7.62 22.23 -5.83
C GLY A 137 -8.49 22.84 -6.94
N GLN A 138 -9.76 22.45 -7.07
CA GLN A 138 -10.67 23.07 -8.04
C GLN A 138 -10.96 24.54 -7.73
N VAL A 139 -10.91 24.93 -6.46
CA VAL A 139 -10.99 26.32 -6.00
C VAL A 139 -9.71 26.63 -5.21
N GLU A 140 -9.05 27.71 -5.56
CA GLU A 140 -7.83 28.19 -4.89
C GLU A 140 -8.04 29.56 -4.27
N LEU A 141 -7.70 29.66 -2.98
CA LEU A 141 -7.74 30.89 -2.21
C LEU A 141 -6.33 31.25 -1.75
N ARG A 142 -6.04 32.55 -1.69
CA ARG A 142 -4.82 33.10 -1.12
C ARG A 142 -5.15 33.91 0.12
N VAL A 143 -4.55 33.59 1.25
CA VAL A 143 -4.72 34.33 2.49
C VAL A 143 -4.15 35.75 2.33
N LEU A 144 -4.95 36.77 2.53
CA LEU A 144 -4.53 38.16 2.55
C LEU A 144 -4.11 38.61 3.95
N ASP A 145 -4.97 38.36 4.94
CA ASP A 145 -4.68 38.61 6.35
C ASP A 145 -5.56 37.74 7.27
N VAL A 146 -5.24 37.76 8.56
CA VAL A 146 -6.01 37.08 9.61
C VAL A 146 -6.47 38.11 10.62
N ARG A 147 -7.79 38.24 10.84
CA ARG A 147 -8.42 39.19 11.73
C ARG A 147 -9.24 38.49 12.80
N GLY A 148 -8.62 38.27 13.95
CA GLY A 148 -9.24 37.48 15.02
C GLY A 148 -9.43 36.04 14.62
N ASP A 149 -10.65 35.59 14.52
CA ASP A 149 -11.06 34.22 14.08
C ASP A 149 -11.35 34.10 12.58
N ARG A 150 -11.24 35.22 11.81
CA ARG A 150 -11.52 35.28 10.38
C ARG A 150 -10.23 35.25 9.57
N VAL A 151 -10.20 34.43 8.54
CA VAL A 151 -9.14 34.35 7.55
C VAL A 151 -9.65 35.03 6.27
N HIS A 152 -9.17 36.23 5.98
CA HIS A 152 -9.54 36.98 4.78
C HIS A 152 -8.74 36.54 3.59
N CYS A 153 -9.41 36.06 2.53
CA CYS A 153 -8.78 35.44 1.38
C CYS A 153 -9.19 36.14 0.07
N ARG A 154 -8.25 36.18 -0.88
CA ARG A 154 -8.53 36.44 -2.29
C ARG A 154 -8.80 35.10 -3.00
N VAL A 155 -9.77 35.10 -3.92
CA VAL A 155 -10.07 33.97 -4.79
C VAL A 155 -9.15 34.04 -6.00
N GLU A 156 -8.16 33.14 -6.06
CA GLU A 156 -7.27 33.01 -7.23
C GLU A 156 -7.96 32.25 -8.35
N HIS A 157 -8.56 31.09 -8.01
CA HIS A 157 -9.39 30.29 -8.89
C HIS A 157 -10.72 30.02 -8.20
N GLY A 158 -11.79 30.55 -8.75
CA GLY A 158 -13.14 30.37 -8.25
C GLY A 158 -13.86 29.19 -8.90
N GLY A 159 -15.04 28.89 -8.39
CA GLY A 159 -15.86 27.81 -8.90
C GLY A 159 -17.13 27.59 -8.07
N PRO A 160 -17.97 26.61 -8.45
CA PRO A 160 -19.18 26.29 -7.71
C PRO A 160 -18.83 25.72 -6.33
N MET A 161 -19.53 26.20 -5.31
CA MET A 161 -19.39 25.71 -3.95
C MET A 161 -20.46 24.68 -3.63
N ARG A 162 -20.06 23.65 -2.89
CA ARG A 162 -20.96 22.58 -2.39
C ARG A 162 -20.71 22.38 -0.89
N PRO A 163 -21.69 21.89 -0.15
CA PRO A 163 -21.48 21.49 1.24
C PRO A 163 -20.38 20.43 1.38
N ARG A 164 -19.56 20.55 2.44
CA ARG A 164 -18.57 19.57 2.84
C ARG A 164 -17.47 19.26 1.81
N MET A 165 -17.07 20.25 1.02
CA MET A 165 -15.90 20.14 0.16
C MET A 165 -14.63 19.90 1.00
N GLY A 166 -13.70 19.10 0.53
CA GLY A 166 -12.39 18.96 1.15
C GLY A 166 -11.65 20.30 1.18
N VAL A 167 -10.93 20.55 2.27
CA VAL A 167 -10.08 21.73 2.45
C VAL A 167 -8.66 21.27 2.69
N ASN A 168 -7.71 21.71 1.87
CA ASN A 168 -6.29 21.46 2.01
C ASN A 168 -5.56 22.75 2.36
N LEU A 169 -4.61 22.65 3.29
CA LEU A 169 -3.80 23.75 3.79
C LEU A 169 -2.30 23.41 3.61
N PRO A 170 -1.76 23.52 2.36
CA PRO A 170 -0.43 22.99 2.02
C PRO A 170 0.72 23.61 2.82
N SER A 171 0.60 24.89 3.17
CA SER A 171 1.65 25.66 3.86
C SER A 171 1.56 25.55 5.39
N GLY A 172 0.44 25.07 5.91
CA GLY A 172 0.13 25.13 7.34
C GLY A 172 0.81 24.02 8.15
N SER A 173 1.39 24.37 9.28
CA SER A 173 1.73 23.39 10.32
C SER A 173 0.46 23.06 11.13
N LEU A 174 -0.35 22.14 10.62
CA LEU A 174 -1.63 21.79 11.21
C LEU A 174 -1.49 21.17 12.60
N ARG A 175 -2.23 21.69 13.58
CA ARG A 175 -2.32 21.16 14.95
C ARG A 175 -3.33 20.01 15.08
N LEU A 176 -3.55 19.27 14.00
CA LEU A 176 -4.46 18.14 13.99
C LEU A 176 -3.74 16.88 14.52
N ALA A 177 -4.45 16.09 15.34
CA ALA A 177 -3.99 14.75 15.66
C ALA A 177 -3.95 13.89 14.40
N ALA A 178 -2.95 13.04 14.25
CA ALA A 178 -2.85 12.11 13.11
C ALA A 178 -4.02 11.11 13.10
N LEU A 179 -4.52 10.72 14.28
CA LEU A 179 -5.66 9.84 14.47
C LEU A 179 -6.84 10.63 15.02
N THR A 180 -7.92 10.73 14.27
CA THR A 180 -9.19 11.27 14.75
C THR A 180 -9.89 10.26 15.67
N GLU A 181 -10.94 10.70 16.41
CA GLU A 181 -11.75 9.77 17.20
C GLU A 181 -12.44 8.71 16.33
N LYS A 182 -12.82 9.08 15.10
CA LYS A 182 -13.33 8.12 14.12
C LYS A 182 -12.25 7.10 13.75
N ASP A 183 -11.03 7.53 13.48
CA ASP A 183 -9.93 6.61 13.15
C ASP A 183 -9.62 5.65 14.29
N LYS A 184 -9.73 6.06 15.54
CA LYS A 184 -9.57 5.18 16.70
C LYS A 184 -10.65 4.10 16.76
N GLN A 185 -11.92 4.45 16.48
CA GLN A 185 -13.02 3.50 16.39
C GLN A 185 -12.84 2.54 15.21
N ASP A 186 -12.47 3.07 14.05
CA ASP A 186 -12.19 2.28 12.87
C ASP A 186 -11.02 1.32 13.09
N LEU A 187 -9.96 1.80 13.74
CA LEU A 187 -8.79 1.00 14.11
C LEU A 187 -9.17 -0.17 15.03
N GLU A 188 -9.97 0.09 16.06
CA GLU A 188 -10.44 -0.95 16.97
C GLU A 188 -11.19 -2.04 16.22
N PHE A 189 -12.14 -1.66 15.38
CA PHE A 189 -12.87 -2.58 14.50
C PHE A 189 -11.93 -3.40 13.61
N GLY A 190 -10.95 -2.75 12.95
CA GLY A 190 -9.99 -3.44 12.09
C GLY A 190 -9.09 -4.43 12.83
N LEU A 191 -8.63 -4.06 14.03
CA LEU A 191 -7.83 -4.94 14.89
C LEU A 191 -8.64 -6.15 15.38
N GLU A 192 -9.90 -5.98 15.74
CA GLU A 192 -10.81 -7.07 16.11
C GLU A 192 -11.03 -8.04 14.94
N LYS A 193 -11.30 -7.54 13.76
CA LYS A 193 -11.44 -8.33 12.52
C LYS A 193 -10.14 -9.01 12.09
N GLY A 194 -8.98 -8.51 12.51
CA GLY A 194 -7.68 -9.08 12.18
C GLY A 194 -7.20 -8.69 10.78
N VAL A 195 -7.24 -7.40 10.47
CA VAL A 195 -6.60 -6.84 9.26
C VAL A 195 -5.10 -7.13 9.25
N ASP A 196 -4.51 -7.24 8.07
CA ASP A 196 -3.10 -7.61 7.89
C ASP A 196 -2.18 -6.39 7.87
N TYR A 197 -2.68 -5.23 7.43
CA TYR A 197 -2.01 -3.94 7.37
C TYR A 197 -2.95 -2.81 7.73
N ILE A 198 -2.39 -1.72 8.26
CA ILE A 198 -3.09 -0.46 8.52
C ILE A 198 -2.35 0.65 7.78
N ALA A 199 -3.04 1.42 6.93
CA ALA A 199 -2.49 2.62 6.33
C ALA A 199 -2.92 3.85 7.16
N LEU A 200 -1.93 4.69 7.49
CA LEU A 200 -2.11 5.94 8.20
C LEU A 200 -2.07 7.09 7.21
N SER A 201 -3.17 7.81 7.07
CA SER A 201 -3.31 8.97 6.18
C SER A 201 -2.72 10.23 6.79
N PHE A 202 -2.27 11.15 5.95
CA PHE A 202 -1.76 12.47 6.30
C PHE A 202 -0.64 12.45 7.34
N VAL A 203 0.26 11.46 7.25
CA VAL A 203 1.45 11.38 8.12
C VAL A 203 2.34 12.60 7.85
N ARG A 204 2.82 13.24 8.93
CA ARG A 204 3.71 14.41 8.88
C ARG A 204 5.03 14.18 9.60
N ARG A 205 5.09 13.19 10.50
CA ARG A 205 6.27 12.88 11.34
C ARG A 205 6.26 11.44 11.83
N ALA A 206 7.44 10.94 12.20
CA ALA A 206 7.63 9.55 12.61
C ALA A 206 6.87 9.19 13.91
N GLU A 207 6.70 10.17 14.81
CA GLU A 207 5.99 10.00 16.09
C GLU A 207 4.52 9.59 15.88
N GLU A 208 3.88 10.04 14.81
CA GLU A 208 2.50 9.67 14.48
C GLU A 208 2.38 8.19 14.09
N VAL A 209 3.38 7.67 13.39
CA VAL A 209 3.49 6.22 13.10
C VAL A 209 3.72 5.43 14.37
N GLN A 210 4.58 5.94 15.28
CA GLN A 210 4.85 5.29 16.55
C GLN A 210 3.62 5.29 17.47
N GLU A 211 2.87 6.39 17.54
CA GLU A 211 1.60 6.46 18.30
C GLU A 211 0.62 5.36 17.86
N LEU A 212 0.41 5.19 16.55
CA LEU A 212 -0.43 4.12 16.01
C LEU A 212 0.11 2.73 16.37
N ARG A 213 1.43 2.53 16.29
CA ARG A 213 2.10 1.28 16.69
C ARG A 213 1.84 0.93 18.14
N ASP A 214 2.02 1.92 19.03
CA ASP A 214 1.82 1.76 20.48
C ASP A 214 0.35 1.39 20.80
N ILE A 215 -0.61 1.95 20.06
CA ILE A 215 -2.02 1.57 20.20
C ILE A 215 -2.23 0.10 19.82
N CYS A 216 -1.70 -0.33 18.67
CA CYS A 216 -1.81 -1.71 18.20
C CYS A 216 -1.17 -2.71 19.19
N GLU A 217 -0.02 -2.36 19.77
CA GLU A 217 0.70 -3.17 20.75
C GLU A 217 -0.07 -3.26 22.08
N ARG A 218 -0.58 -2.14 22.60
CA ARG A 218 -1.42 -2.12 23.82
C ARG A 218 -2.69 -2.96 23.67
N LYS A 219 -3.26 -3.03 22.46
CA LYS A 219 -4.41 -3.90 22.16
C LYS A 219 -4.02 -5.37 21.95
N GLY A 220 -2.72 -5.74 22.07
CA GLY A 220 -2.22 -7.09 21.84
C GLY A 220 -2.29 -7.57 20.39
N ARG A 221 -2.41 -6.63 19.44
CA ARG A 221 -2.57 -6.88 18.00
C ARG A 221 -1.52 -6.11 17.18
N PRO A 222 -0.21 -6.38 17.35
CA PRO A 222 0.83 -5.69 16.58
C PRO A 222 0.57 -5.90 15.09
N THR A 223 0.22 -4.81 14.39
CA THR A 223 -0.16 -4.84 12.97
C THR A 223 0.78 -3.92 12.19
N PRO A 224 1.37 -4.36 11.07
CA PRO A 224 2.25 -3.54 10.23
C PRO A 224 1.55 -2.27 9.74
N ILE A 225 2.28 -1.16 9.77
CA ILE A 225 1.79 0.17 9.42
C ILE A 225 2.36 0.62 8.09
N ILE A 226 1.50 1.08 7.19
CA ILE A 226 1.85 1.72 5.93
C ILE A 226 1.69 3.23 6.10
N ALA A 227 2.78 3.99 6.04
CA ALA A 227 2.72 5.44 6.07
C ALA A 227 2.34 5.97 4.67
N LYS A 228 1.27 6.77 4.60
CA LYS A 228 0.87 7.44 3.35
C LYS A 228 1.60 8.78 3.26
N ILE A 229 2.38 8.94 2.20
CA ILE A 229 3.14 10.17 1.93
C ILE A 229 2.25 11.03 1.02
N GLU A 230 1.60 12.02 1.63
CA GLU A 230 0.53 12.83 1.03
C GLU A 230 0.76 14.33 1.22
N THR A 231 1.72 14.73 2.07
CA THR A 231 1.91 16.13 2.46
C THR A 231 3.35 16.60 2.25
N PRO A 232 3.59 17.91 2.06
CA PRO A 232 4.93 18.48 2.00
C PRO A 232 5.78 18.12 3.24
N ALA A 233 5.19 18.20 4.43
CA ALA A 233 5.85 17.84 5.68
C ALA A 233 6.31 16.38 5.74
N ALA A 234 5.55 15.46 5.12
CA ALA A 234 5.97 14.05 5.01
C ALA A 234 7.17 13.90 4.05
N VAL A 235 7.22 14.67 2.97
CA VAL A 235 8.35 14.64 2.01
C VAL A 235 9.61 15.18 2.67
N GLU A 236 9.54 16.26 3.44
CA GLU A 236 10.67 16.83 4.17
C GLU A 236 11.24 15.86 5.21
N ARG A 237 10.39 15.07 5.88
CA ARG A 237 10.76 14.11 6.94
C ARG A 237 10.72 12.66 6.49
N LEU A 238 10.83 12.43 5.19
CA LEU A 238 10.62 11.13 4.54
C LEU A 238 11.45 10.01 5.17
N ASP A 239 12.74 10.25 5.40
CA ASP A 239 13.65 9.23 5.95
C ASP A 239 13.17 8.72 7.32
N SER A 240 12.84 9.63 8.23
CA SER A 240 12.39 9.27 9.59
C SER A 240 11.03 8.55 9.57
N ILE A 241 10.10 8.99 8.72
CA ILE A 241 8.78 8.37 8.58
C ILE A 241 8.90 6.94 8.01
N VAL A 242 9.66 6.76 6.93
CA VAL A 242 9.87 5.43 6.30
C VAL A 242 10.59 4.49 7.26
N ARG A 243 11.53 4.99 8.07
CA ARG A 243 12.22 4.20 9.10
C ARG A 243 11.24 3.69 10.16
N ALA A 244 10.33 4.52 10.64
CA ALA A 244 9.33 4.18 11.64
C ALA A 244 8.23 3.24 11.10
N ALA A 245 7.87 3.34 9.82
CA ALA A 245 6.82 2.55 9.19
C ALA A 245 7.31 1.15 8.75
N ASP A 246 6.38 0.25 8.45
CA ASP A 246 6.65 -1.09 7.90
C ASP A 246 6.60 -1.10 6.37
N ALA A 247 5.88 -0.17 5.77
CA ALA A 247 5.82 0.11 4.34
C ALA A 247 5.42 1.58 4.11
N ALA A 248 5.54 2.07 2.88
CA ALA A 248 5.03 3.38 2.51
C ALA A 248 4.08 3.29 1.31
N MET A 249 3.22 4.30 1.19
CA MET A 249 2.34 4.50 0.03
C MET A 249 2.56 5.91 -0.53
N VAL A 250 2.87 5.99 -1.82
CA VAL A 250 2.88 7.22 -2.59
C VAL A 250 1.44 7.51 -2.99
N ALA A 251 0.74 8.37 -2.24
CA ALA A 251 -0.64 8.72 -2.51
C ALA A 251 -0.70 9.98 -3.38
N ARG A 252 -0.52 9.78 -4.70
CA ARG A 252 -0.27 10.85 -5.67
C ARG A 252 -1.42 11.85 -5.81
N GLY A 253 -2.66 11.41 -5.58
CA GLY A 253 -3.83 12.28 -5.61
C GLY A 253 -3.72 13.41 -4.60
N ASP A 254 -3.65 13.07 -3.30
CA ASP A 254 -3.52 14.05 -2.24
C ASP A 254 -2.19 14.83 -2.34
N LEU A 255 -1.10 14.15 -2.70
CA LEU A 255 0.22 14.78 -2.87
C LEU A 255 0.21 15.83 -4.00
N GLY A 256 -0.49 15.57 -5.12
CA GLY A 256 -0.60 16.50 -6.25
C GLY A 256 -1.58 17.66 -6.01
N VAL A 257 -2.42 17.57 -4.97
CA VAL A 257 -3.20 18.71 -4.46
C VAL A 257 -2.33 19.61 -3.57
N GLU A 258 -1.53 18.99 -2.69
CA GLU A 258 -0.68 19.68 -1.73
C GLU A 258 0.57 20.32 -2.36
N LEU A 259 1.10 19.74 -3.42
CA LEU A 259 2.33 20.16 -4.12
C LEU A 259 2.07 20.41 -5.61
N PRO A 260 2.92 21.20 -6.29
CA PRO A 260 2.80 21.36 -7.74
C PRO A 260 2.84 20.01 -8.46
N PRO A 261 1.88 19.70 -9.35
CA PRO A 261 1.75 18.38 -9.99
C PRO A 261 3.03 17.91 -10.71
N GLU A 262 3.79 18.82 -11.29
CA GLU A 262 5.05 18.53 -11.98
C GLU A 262 6.15 18.00 -11.04
N THR A 263 6.03 18.20 -9.73
CA THR A 263 7.00 17.69 -8.73
C THR A 263 6.70 16.26 -8.31
N VAL A 264 5.45 15.80 -8.45
CA VAL A 264 4.98 14.50 -7.99
C VAL A 264 5.80 13.32 -8.55
N PRO A 265 6.15 13.28 -9.86
CA PRO A 265 6.95 12.18 -10.41
C PRO A 265 8.37 12.09 -9.79
N VAL A 266 8.96 13.24 -9.46
CA VAL A 266 10.29 13.31 -8.81
C VAL A 266 10.19 12.82 -7.37
N ILE A 267 9.19 13.28 -6.63
CA ILE A 267 8.92 12.88 -5.25
C ILE A 267 8.58 11.38 -5.17
N GLN A 268 7.77 10.85 -6.10
CA GLN A 268 7.52 9.40 -6.20
C GLN A 268 8.84 8.62 -6.27
N LYS A 269 9.75 9.03 -7.13
CA LYS A 269 11.06 8.38 -7.29
C LYS A 269 11.91 8.50 -6.01
N GLN A 270 11.86 9.63 -5.32
CA GLN A 270 12.53 9.84 -4.05
C GLN A 270 11.96 8.91 -2.96
N ILE A 271 10.63 8.78 -2.84
CA ILE A 271 9.98 7.89 -1.88
C ILE A 271 10.37 6.43 -2.14
N ILE A 272 10.31 5.98 -3.41
CA ILE A 272 10.72 4.63 -3.80
C ILE A 272 12.20 4.39 -3.43
N GLY A 273 13.09 5.36 -3.69
CA GLY A 273 14.50 5.30 -3.33
C GLY A 273 14.73 5.17 -1.83
N THR A 274 14.04 5.99 -1.02
CA THR A 274 14.13 5.93 0.46
C THR A 274 13.60 4.61 0.99
N CYS A 275 12.47 4.12 0.47
CA CYS A 275 11.94 2.79 0.83
C CYS A 275 12.91 1.66 0.49
N ARG A 276 13.64 1.77 -0.63
CA ARG A 276 14.69 0.83 -1.02
C ARG A 276 15.83 0.82 0.00
N ILE A 277 16.34 1.98 0.41
CA ILE A 277 17.40 2.13 1.40
C ILE A 277 16.99 1.47 2.72
N HIS A 278 15.76 1.70 3.19
CA HIS A 278 15.24 1.12 4.43
C HIS A 278 14.64 -0.28 4.28
N ARG A 279 14.71 -0.91 3.11
CA ARG A 279 14.16 -2.27 2.83
C ARG A 279 12.68 -2.38 3.14
N LYS A 280 11.94 -1.29 2.95
CA LYS A 280 10.48 -1.23 3.16
C LYS A 280 9.75 -1.41 1.84
N PRO A 281 8.64 -2.14 1.80
CA PRO A 281 7.76 -2.16 0.63
C PRO A 281 7.20 -0.77 0.33
N VAL A 282 6.99 -0.48 -0.96
CA VAL A 282 6.36 0.76 -1.41
C VAL A 282 5.25 0.48 -2.40
N ILE A 283 4.09 1.12 -2.15
CA ILE A 283 2.91 1.07 -3.01
C ILE A 283 2.82 2.40 -3.76
N VAL A 284 2.68 2.36 -5.09
CA VAL A 284 2.32 3.55 -5.88
C VAL A 284 0.82 3.54 -6.10
N ALA A 285 0.15 4.61 -5.69
CA ALA A 285 -1.29 4.68 -5.59
C ALA A 285 -1.89 5.89 -6.31
N THR A 286 -3.19 5.81 -6.58
CA THR A 286 -4.07 6.80 -7.18
C THR A 286 -3.82 7.07 -8.66
N GLU A 287 -4.90 7.19 -9.42
CA GLU A 287 -4.91 7.56 -10.86
C GLU A 287 -4.03 6.68 -11.75
N MET A 288 -3.88 5.39 -11.41
CA MET A 288 -3.02 4.48 -12.19
C MET A 288 -3.66 4.10 -13.54
N LEU A 289 -4.95 3.77 -13.52
CA LEU A 289 -5.76 3.45 -14.70
C LEU A 289 -7.12 4.17 -14.62
N GLN A 290 -7.11 5.44 -14.20
CA GLN A 290 -8.31 6.22 -13.87
C GLN A 290 -9.37 6.22 -14.96
N SER A 291 -8.98 6.29 -16.24
CA SER A 291 -9.93 6.22 -17.36
C SER A 291 -10.73 4.92 -17.39
N MET A 292 -10.20 3.83 -16.79
CA MET A 292 -10.88 2.54 -16.71
C MET A 292 -12.03 2.50 -15.69
N VAL A 293 -12.28 3.58 -14.97
CA VAL A 293 -13.54 3.75 -14.21
C VAL A 293 -14.72 3.69 -15.18
N ASP A 294 -14.62 4.35 -16.36
CA ASP A 294 -15.67 4.47 -17.35
C ASP A 294 -15.34 3.84 -18.72
N SER A 295 -14.09 3.48 -18.97
CA SER A 295 -13.60 2.90 -20.23
C SER A 295 -13.07 1.48 -20.05
N PRO A 296 -13.31 0.53 -20.99
CA PRO A 296 -12.76 -0.82 -20.92
C PRO A 296 -11.24 -0.88 -21.23
N ARG A 297 -10.63 0.24 -21.62
CA ARG A 297 -9.19 0.34 -21.93
C ARG A 297 -8.61 1.60 -21.33
N PRO A 298 -7.36 1.55 -20.83
CA PRO A 298 -6.67 2.73 -20.32
C PRO A 298 -6.16 3.60 -21.49
N THR A 299 -5.79 4.82 -21.18
CA THR A 299 -4.99 5.66 -22.05
C THR A 299 -3.55 5.13 -22.16
N ARG A 300 -2.82 5.59 -23.18
CA ARG A 300 -1.39 5.27 -23.32
C ARG A 300 -0.55 5.88 -22.20
N ALA A 301 -0.94 7.05 -21.71
CA ALA A 301 -0.27 7.71 -20.59
C ALA A 301 -0.37 6.89 -19.30
N GLU A 302 -1.55 6.37 -18.98
CA GLU A 302 -1.77 5.50 -17.81
C GLU A 302 -0.99 4.18 -17.91
N ALA A 303 -0.98 3.55 -19.08
CA ALA A 303 -0.18 2.34 -19.30
C ALA A 303 1.33 2.61 -19.11
N SER A 304 1.81 3.78 -19.58
CA SER A 304 3.20 4.21 -19.36
C SER A 304 3.49 4.51 -17.88
N ASP A 305 2.52 5.07 -17.15
CA ASP A 305 2.67 5.39 -15.74
C ASP A 305 2.77 4.12 -14.87
N VAL A 306 1.90 3.13 -15.09
CA VAL A 306 2.03 1.81 -14.43
C VAL A 306 3.38 1.18 -14.72
N ALA A 307 3.82 1.16 -15.99
CA ALA A 307 5.12 0.60 -16.37
C ALA A 307 6.28 1.38 -15.72
N HIS A 308 6.20 2.72 -15.64
CA HIS A 308 7.19 3.55 -14.98
C HIS A 308 7.30 3.26 -13.48
N ALA A 309 6.19 3.10 -12.78
CA ALA A 309 6.21 2.69 -11.37
C ALA A 309 6.94 1.35 -11.17
N VAL A 310 6.73 0.38 -12.07
CA VAL A 310 7.43 -0.91 -12.05
C VAL A 310 8.93 -0.74 -12.33
N PHE A 311 9.31 0.00 -13.36
CA PHE A 311 10.71 0.26 -13.72
C PHE A 311 11.48 1.00 -12.63
N THR A 312 10.83 1.90 -11.90
CA THR A 312 11.45 2.63 -10.80
C THR A 312 11.56 1.82 -9.51
N GLY A 313 10.94 0.64 -9.45
CA GLY A 313 11.12 -0.32 -8.35
C GLY A 313 10.00 -0.31 -7.32
N ALA A 314 8.78 0.11 -7.67
CA ALA A 314 7.61 -0.09 -6.82
C ALA A 314 7.42 -1.58 -6.48
N ASP A 315 7.04 -1.88 -5.24
CA ASP A 315 6.71 -3.25 -4.82
C ASP A 315 5.28 -3.61 -5.20
N ALA A 316 4.40 -2.62 -5.18
CA ALA A 316 3.00 -2.78 -5.56
C ALA A 316 2.46 -1.51 -6.24
N VAL A 317 1.42 -1.68 -7.03
CA VAL A 317 0.61 -0.61 -7.62
C VAL A 317 -0.85 -0.79 -7.20
N MET A 318 -1.60 0.31 -7.05
CA MET A 318 -2.94 0.28 -6.48
C MET A 318 -3.99 0.80 -7.46
N LEU A 319 -5.12 0.11 -7.52
CA LEU A 319 -6.37 0.57 -8.13
C LEU A 319 -7.30 1.12 -7.05
N SER A 320 -7.88 2.27 -7.29
CA SER A 320 -8.79 3.00 -6.40
C SER A 320 -10.24 2.89 -6.88
N ALA A 321 -10.76 3.92 -7.52
CA ALA A 321 -12.11 3.93 -8.08
C ALA A 321 -12.29 2.87 -9.20
N GLU A 322 -11.23 2.56 -9.94
CA GLU A 322 -11.21 1.61 -11.03
C GLU A 322 -11.73 0.23 -10.59
N SER A 323 -11.36 -0.20 -9.38
CA SER A 323 -11.81 -1.48 -8.81
C SER A 323 -12.99 -1.34 -7.83
N ALA A 324 -13.19 -0.16 -7.23
CA ALA A 324 -14.19 0.04 -6.18
C ALA A 324 -15.58 0.41 -6.71
N THR A 325 -15.65 1.29 -7.70
CA THR A 325 -16.89 1.89 -8.23
C THR A 325 -16.94 1.90 -9.74
N GLY A 326 -15.84 1.55 -10.43
CA GLY A 326 -15.75 1.57 -11.88
C GLY A 326 -16.65 0.55 -12.55
N LYS A 327 -16.93 0.77 -13.82
CA LYS A 327 -17.74 -0.12 -14.67
C LYS A 327 -16.98 -1.39 -15.12
N PHE A 328 -15.64 -1.37 -15.02
CA PHE A 328 -14.75 -2.42 -15.56
C PHE A 328 -13.72 -2.94 -14.53
N PRO A 329 -14.12 -3.28 -13.28
CA PRO A 329 -13.19 -3.54 -12.19
C PRO A 329 -12.22 -4.69 -12.50
N HIS A 330 -12.72 -5.84 -12.95
CA HIS A 330 -11.91 -7.03 -13.23
C HIS A 330 -10.99 -6.83 -14.45
N GLN A 331 -11.46 -6.05 -15.45
CA GLN A 331 -10.65 -5.72 -16.62
C GLN A 331 -9.50 -4.77 -16.26
N ALA A 332 -9.73 -3.83 -15.32
CA ALA A 332 -8.68 -2.94 -14.81
C ALA A 332 -7.56 -3.75 -14.12
N VAL A 333 -7.91 -4.73 -13.27
CA VAL A 333 -6.92 -5.62 -12.64
C VAL A 333 -6.16 -6.44 -13.68
N ARG A 334 -6.86 -7.06 -14.64
CA ARG A 334 -6.22 -7.82 -15.73
C ARG A 334 -5.32 -6.96 -16.61
N MET A 335 -5.72 -5.70 -16.86
CA MET A 335 -4.90 -4.75 -17.61
C MET A 335 -3.63 -4.40 -16.84
N MET A 336 -3.76 -4.07 -15.56
CA MET A 336 -2.62 -3.79 -14.70
C MET A 336 -1.66 -4.98 -14.63
N ASP A 337 -2.16 -6.21 -14.47
CA ASP A 337 -1.35 -7.44 -14.51
C ASP A 337 -0.57 -7.58 -15.83
N ARG A 338 -1.22 -7.34 -16.98
CA ARG A 338 -0.55 -7.40 -18.30
C ARG A 338 0.53 -6.34 -18.45
N ILE A 339 0.27 -5.10 -18.01
CA ILE A 339 1.27 -4.03 -18.09
C ILE A 339 2.48 -4.37 -17.23
N ILE A 340 2.26 -4.83 -15.99
CA ILE A 340 3.34 -5.23 -15.08
C ILE A 340 4.19 -6.34 -15.71
N ARG A 341 3.55 -7.42 -16.21
CA ARG A 341 4.26 -8.54 -16.85
C ARG A 341 5.07 -8.11 -18.06
N GLN A 342 4.51 -7.22 -18.88
CA GLN A 342 5.20 -6.69 -20.06
C GLN A 342 6.42 -5.84 -19.65
N ALA A 343 6.27 -5.01 -18.61
CA ALA A 343 7.37 -4.21 -18.09
C ALA A 343 8.48 -5.10 -17.51
N GLU A 344 8.13 -6.03 -16.63
CA GLU A 344 9.08 -6.94 -15.95
C GLU A 344 9.75 -7.95 -16.91
N GLY A 345 9.09 -8.32 -18.00
CA GLY A 345 9.63 -9.20 -19.04
C GLY A 345 10.50 -8.49 -20.08
N SER A 346 10.54 -7.16 -20.06
CA SER A 346 11.28 -6.38 -21.03
C SER A 346 12.79 -6.34 -20.72
N ARG A 347 13.62 -6.17 -21.75
CA ARG A 347 15.07 -5.95 -21.57
C ARG A 347 15.42 -4.65 -20.83
N PHE A 348 14.45 -3.75 -20.68
CA PHE A 348 14.62 -2.47 -19.99
C PHE A 348 14.34 -2.56 -18.48
N PHE A 349 13.78 -3.67 -18.01
CA PHE A 349 13.62 -3.90 -16.60
C PHE A 349 14.96 -4.24 -15.95
N LEU A 350 15.48 -3.30 -15.21
CA LEU A 350 16.70 -3.48 -14.43
C LEU A 350 16.32 -3.63 -12.96
N PRO A 351 16.66 -4.75 -12.32
CA PRO A 351 16.45 -4.89 -10.88
C PRO A 351 17.25 -3.80 -10.15
N ASN A 352 16.61 -3.16 -9.19
CA ASN A 352 17.20 -2.11 -8.37
C ASN A 352 17.22 -2.60 -6.89
N PRO A 353 18.19 -3.44 -6.49
CA PRO A 353 18.28 -3.98 -5.15
C PRO A 353 18.58 -2.90 -4.11
N SER A 354 18.22 -3.15 -2.85
CA SER A 354 18.75 -2.38 -1.73
C SER A 354 20.27 -2.58 -1.61
N GLU A 355 20.96 -1.60 -1.06
CA GLU A 355 22.35 -1.81 -0.65
C GLU A 355 22.36 -2.65 0.65
N PRO A 356 23.35 -3.56 0.84
CA PRO A 356 23.49 -4.30 2.07
C PRO A 356 23.68 -3.38 3.28
N ASP A 357 22.99 -3.68 4.41
CA ASP A 357 23.14 -2.93 5.66
C ASP A 357 24.18 -3.53 6.60
N HIS A 358 24.94 -4.51 6.09
CA HIS A 358 25.98 -5.25 6.82
C HIS A 358 25.47 -6.10 8.00
N THR A 359 24.14 -6.24 8.18
CA THR A 359 23.60 -7.26 9.09
C THR A 359 23.75 -8.66 8.46
N THR A 360 23.90 -9.67 9.31
CA THR A 360 24.00 -11.06 8.84
C THR A 360 22.81 -11.45 7.97
N ALA A 361 21.60 -11.10 8.40
CA ALA A 361 20.39 -11.48 7.70
C ALA A 361 20.29 -10.86 6.30
N ASP A 362 20.65 -9.59 6.16
CA ASP A 362 20.62 -8.89 4.88
C ASP A 362 21.73 -9.35 3.94
N SER A 363 22.95 -9.56 4.49
CA SER A 363 24.08 -10.12 3.73
C SER A 363 23.77 -11.51 3.17
N ILE A 364 23.15 -12.37 3.97
CA ILE A 364 22.69 -13.71 3.52
C ILE A 364 21.62 -13.59 2.43
N ALA A 365 20.68 -12.65 2.53
CA ALA A 365 19.66 -12.44 1.51
C ALA A 365 20.28 -12.01 0.16
N HIS A 366 21.24 -11.08 0.18
CA HIS A 366 21.97 -10.65 -1.02
C HIS A 366 22.82 -11.79 -1.60
N ALA A 367 23.54 -12.53 -0.74
CA ALA A 367 24.32 -13.71 -1.17
C ALA A 367 23.42 -14.75 -1.83
N ALA A 368 22.25 -15.04 -1.27
CA ALA A 368 21.30 -16.00 -1.84
C ALA A 368 20.85 -15.63 -3.25
N VAL A 369 20.58 -14.33 -3.49
CA VAL A 369 20.22 -13.83 -4.82
C VAL A 369 21.38 -13.96 -5.80
N ALA A 370 22.62 -13.64 -5.39
CA ALA A 370 23.81 -13.80 -6.20
C ALA A 370 24.05 -15.29 -6.53
N ILE A 371 24.01 -16.16 -5.54
CA ILE A 371 24.15 -17.61 -5.69
C ILE A 371 23.08 -18.16 -6.65
N ALA A 372 21.81 -17.78 -6.47
CA ALA A 372 20.72 -18.25 -7.32
C ALA A 372 20.97 -17.93 -8.81
N ARG A 373 21.50 -16.74 -9.09
CA ARG A 373 21.88 -16.33 -10.45
C ARG A 373 23.05 -17.16 -10.99
N GLU A 374 24.12 -17.34 -10.19
CA GLU A 374 25.33 -18.02 -10.62
C GLU A 374 25.14 -19.51 -10.87
N VAL A 375 24.35 -20.19 -10.00
CA VAL A 375 24.07 -21.63 -10.15
C VAL A 375 22.91 -21.91 -11.10
N GLY A 376 22.25 -20.89 -11.65
CA GLY A 376 21.08 -21.03 -12.53
C GLY A 376 19.86 -21.62 -11.81
N ALA A 377 19.65 -21.26 -10.53
CA ALA A 377 18.54 -21.76 -9.74
C ALA A 377 17.19 -21.33 -10.32
N LYS A 378 16.20 -22.22 -10.25
CA LYS A 378 14.84 -21.97 -10.75
C LYS A 378 14.03 -21.02 -9.85
N LEU A 379 14.29 -21.08 -8.54
CA LEU A 379 13.62 -20.24 -7.55
C LEU A 379 14.45 -20.15 -6.26
N ILE A 380 14.05 -19.21 -5.40
CA ILE A 380 14.55 -19.13 -4.03
C ILE A 380 13.42 -19.51 -3.07
N VAL A 381 13.71 -20.41 -2.15
CA VAL A 381 12.84 -20.76 -1.02
C VAL A 381 13.27 -19.95 0.19
N THR A 382 12.31 -19.36 0.91
CA THR A 382 12.57 -18.78 2.22
C THR A 382 11.69 -19.46 3.27
N LEU A 383 12.31 -19.93 4.35
CA LEU A 383 11.58 -20.38 5.54
C LEU A 383 11.50 -19.20 6.51
N THR A 384 10.29 -18.77 6.86
CA THR A 384 10.10 -17.55 7.64
C THR A 384 8.91 -17.63 8.59
N GLU A 385 9.12 -17.21 9.84
CA GLU A 385 8.07 -17.10 10.85
C GLU A 385 7.36 -15.74 10.83
N THR A 386 8.13 -14.66 10.64
CA THR A 386 7.65 -13.28 10.72
C THR A 386 7.60 -12.56 9.38
N GLY A 387 8.02 -13.22 8.30
CA GLY A 387 8.15 -12.62 6.98
C GLY A 387 9.48 -11.88 6.73
N LEU A 388 10.35 -11.72 7.73
CA LEU A 388 11.59 -10.94 7.60
C LEU A 388 12.51 -11.50 6.51
N THR A 389 12.81 -12.80 6.53
CA THR A 389 13.68 -13.45 5.54
C THR A 389 13.16 -13.21 4.11
N ALA A 390 11.88 -13.44 3.90
CA ALA A 390 11.24 -13.23 2.59
C ALA A 390 11.31 -11.76 2.16
N ARG A 391 11.12 -10.80 3.10
CA ARG A 391 11.24 -9.37 2.82
C ARG A 391 12.66 -9.00 2.39
N LEU A 392 13.68 -9.47 3.08
CA LEU A 392 15.08 -9.18 2.74
C LEU A 392 15.44 -9.74 1.35
N VAL A 393 15.09 -11.01 1.06
CA VAL A 393 15.32 -11.59 -0.27
C VAL A 393 14.51 -10.85 -1.36
N SER A 394 13.28 -10.43 -1.07
CA SER A 394 12.49 -9.59 -1.97
C SER A 394 13.18 -8.26 -2.28
N LYS A 395 13.78 -7.61 -1.27
CA LYS A 395 14.48 -6.33 -1.43
C LYS A 395 15.86 -6.47 -2.07
N ALA A 396 16.48 -7.64 -2.03
CA ALA A 396 17.64 -7.98 -2.85
C ALA A 396 17.27 -8.20 -4.34
N ARG A 397 15.98 -8.12 -4.72
CA ARG A 397 15.46 -8.12 -6.09
C ARG A 397 15.87 -9.34 -6.91
N ALA A 398 15.57 -10.53 -6.40
CA ALA A 398 15.79 -11.77 -7.13
C ALA A 398 15.02 -11.81 -8.45
N MET A 399 15.71 -12.14 -9.55
CA MET A 399 15.06 -12.30 -10.86
C MET A 399 14.35 -13.64 -11.02
N VAL A 400 14.60 -14.59 -10.14
CA VAL A 400 13.86 -15.84 -10.02
C VAL A 400 12.72 -15.70 -8.99
N PRO A 401 11.65 -16.51 -9.08
CA PRO A 401 10.56 -16.49 -8.09
C PRO A 401 11.07 -16.76 -6.67
N ILE A 402 10.42 -16.12 -5.68
CA ILE A 402 10.66 -16.38 -4.26
C ILE A 402 9.45 -17.09 -3.68
N LEU A 403 9.60 -18.31 -3.20
CA LEU A 403 8.57 -19.02 -2.47
C LEU A 403 8.84 -18.90 -0.97
N ALA A 404 7.93 -18.24 -0.27
CA ALA A 404 8.05 -18.02 1.16
C ALA A 404 7.15 -18.97 1.94
N PHE A 405 7.74 -19.90 2.66
CA PHE A 405 7.03 -20.86 3.48
C PHE A 405 6.91 -20.38 4.92
N SER A 406 5.70 -20.47 5.45
CA SER A 406 5.37 -20.14 6.84
C SER A 406 4.22 -20.99 7.34
N SER A 407 4.20 -21.30 8.63
CA SER A 407 3.06 -21.93 9.31
C SER A 407 2.04 -20.91 9.83
N GLY A 408 2.38 -19.63 9.85
CA GLY A 408 1.53 -18.55 10.34
C GLY A 408 0.63 -17.99 9.24
N GLU A 409 -0.68 -18.19 9.32
CA GLU A 409 -1.63 -17.68 8.32
C GLU A 409 -1.54 -16.16 8.14
N ARG A 410 -1.39 -15.41 9.24
CA ARG A 410 -1.23 -13.96 9.19
C ARG A 410 0.04 -13.57 8.44
N THR A 411 1.14 -14.25 8.70
CA THR A 411 2.41 -14.05 7.99
C THR A 411 2.24 -14.31 6.50
N LEU A 412 1.56 -15.41 6.12
CA LEU A 412 1.31 -15.72 4.70
C LEU A 412 0.52 -14.61 4.00
N ARG A 413 -0.50 -14.05 4.65
CA ARG A 413 -1.24 -12.92 4.09
C ARG A 413 -0.39 -11.67 3.96
N GLN A 414 0.42 -11.35 4.98
CA GLN A 414 1.34 -10.21 4.93
C GLN A 414 2.40 -10.34 3.82
N LEU A 415 2.88 -11.55 3.56
CA LEU A 415 3.82 -11.81 2.46
C LEU A 415 3.23 -11.51 1.07
N ALA A 416 1.92 -11.46 0.92
CA ALA A 416 1.26 -11.14 -0.36
C ALA A 416 1.57 -9.73 -0.89
N LEU A 417 2.00 -8.79 -0.03
CA LEU A 417 2.43 -7.44 -0.45
C LEU A 417 3.87 -7.42 -0.98
N LEU A 418 4.69 -8.44 -0.69
CA LEU A 418 6.11 -8.40 -1.00
C LEU A 418 6.40 -8.71 -2.47
N TRP A 419 7.19 -7.87 -3.12
CA TRP A 419 7.62 -8.02 -4.50
C TRP A 419 8.28 -9.39 -4.77
N GLY A 420 7.83 -10.10 -5.80
CA GLY A 420 8.38 -11.39 -6.23
C GLY A 420 8.08 -12.57 -5.30
N VAL A 421 7.38 -12.37 -4.19
CA VAL A 421 7.10 -13.40 -3.19
C VAL A 421 5.79 -14.12 -3.46
N GLY A 422 5.82 -15.45 -3.49
CA GLY A 422 4.66 -16.34 -3.48
C GLY A 422 4.55 -17.04 -2.12
N PRO A 423 3.60 -16.64 -1.24
CA PRO A 423 3.45 -17.27 0.07
C PRO A 423 2.93 -18.70 -0.06
N ARG A 424 3.45 -19.61 0.77
CA ARG A 424 3.08 -21.03 0.83
C ARG A 424 2.97 -21.51 2.27
N PHE A 425 1.94 -22.28 2.54
CA PHE A 425 1.75 -22.89 3.86
C PHE A 425 2.72 -24.05 4.06
N LEU A 426 3.37 -24.08 5.23
CA LEU A 426 4.21 -25.17 5.71
C LEU A 426 3.58 -25.72 6.99
N ALA A 427 3.20 -26.98 7.00
CA ALA A 427 2.49 -27.58 8.15
C ALA A 427 3.42 -27.80 9.35
N THR A 428 4.68 -28.07 9.09
CA THR A 428 5.65 -28.54 10.08
C THR A 428 6.35 -27.35 10.78
N ARG A 429 5.79 -26.93 11.92
CA ARG A 429 6.30 -25.77 12.69
C ARG A 429 7.50 -26.13 13.59
N GLN A 430 7.62 -27.39 14.01
CA GLN A 430 8.57 -27.83 15.05
C GLN A 430 9.51 -28.95 14.60
N ALA A 431 9.49 -29.32 13.34
CA ALA A 431 10.40 -30.31 12.80
C ALA A 431 11.85 -29.82 12.84
N ASN A 432 12.77 -30.75 12.87
CA ASN A 432 14.15 -30.44 12.60
C ASN A 432 14.27 -29.83 11.19
N PHE A 433 15.36 -29.14 10.94
CA PHE A 433 15.60 -28.46 9.67
C PHE A 433 15.48 -29.39 8.45
N ASP A 434 16.00 -30.65 8.58
CA ASP A 434 15.99 -31.63 7.48
C ASP A 434 14.56 -32.05 7.09
N GLU A 435 13.62 -32.13 8.05
CA GLU A 435 12.20 -32.36 7.77
C GLU A 435 11.56 -31.21 7.01
N GLN A 436 11.89 -29.98 7.38
CA GLN A 436 11.39 -28.79 6.65
C GLN A 436 11.95 -28.75 5.22
N VAL A 437 13.23 -29.09 5.03
CA VAL A 437 13.84 -29.21 3.70
C VAL A 437 13.11 -30.28 2.90
N HIS A 438 12.89 -31.46 3.51
CA HIS A 438 12.21 -32.58 2.87
C HIS A 438 10.79 -32.21 2.44
N GLU A 439 9.98 -31.64 3.34
CA GLU A 439 8.61 -31.21 3.05
C GLU A 439 8.58 -30.17 1.92
N THR A 440 9.47 -29.18 1.98
CA THR A 440 9.61 -28.17 0.94
C THR A 440 9.98 -28.77 -0.41
N THR A 441 10.94 -29.68 -0.42
CA THR A 441 11.41 -30.41 -1.63
C THR A 441 10.26 -31.19 -2.26
N GLN A 442 9.51 -31.94 -1.44
CA GLN A 442 8.35 -32.72 -1.90
C GLN A 442 7.27 -31.79 -2.49
N TYR A 443 7.00 -30.65 -1.84
CA TYR A 443 6.08 -29.65 -2.38
C TYR A 443 6.53 -29.16 -3.76
N LEU A 444 7.80 -28.79 -3.93
CA LEU A 444 8.33 -28.28 -5.20
C LEU A 444 8.20 -29.30 -6.33
N LEU A 445 8.48 -30.57 -6.04
CA LEU A 445 8.35 -31.71 -6.97
C LEU A 445 6.87 -31.92 -7.36
N GLN A 446 5.98 -32.05 -6.38
CA GLN A 446 4.55 -32.30 -6.60
C GLN A 446 3.89 -31.19 -7.42
N GLN A 447 4.31 -29.94 -7.21
CA GLN A 447 3.81 -28.79 -7.96
C GLN A 447 4.51 -28.61 -9.33
N GLY A 448 5.52 -29.42 -9.64
CA GLY A 448 6.30 -29.30 -10.87
C GLY A 448 7.03 -27.97 -11.03
N LEU A 449 7.38 -27.34 -9.91
CA LEU A 449 8.05 -26.03 -9.86
C LEU A 449 9.55 -26.15 -10.09
N VAL A 450 10.13 -27.28 -9.72
CA VAL A 450 11.53 -27.65 -9.95
C VAL A 450 11.52 -29.12 -10.41
N LYS A 451 12.31 -29.45 -11.42
CA LYS A 451 12.41 -30.80 -11.99
C LYS A 451 13.70 -31.51 -11.50
N SER A 452 13.78 -32.85 -11.69
CA SER A 452 14.99 -33.60 -11.47
C SER A 452 16.19 -32.94 -12.18
N GLY A 453 17.33 -32.85 -11.49
CA GLY A 453 18.55 -32.18 -11.94
C GLY A 453 18.57 -30.67 -11.85
N GLU A 454 17.41 -30.00 -11.64
CA GLU A 454 17.36 -28.55 -11.46
C GLU A 454 17.67 -28.11 -10.03
N ARG A 455 18.16 -26.90 -9.87
CA ARG A 455 18.60 -26.32 -8.58
C ARG A 455 17.64 -25.28 -8.06
N TYR A 456 17.55 -25.18 -6.73
CA TYR A 456 16.94 -24.05 -6.03
C TYR A 456 17.81 -23.64 -4.84
N VAL A 457 17.64 -22.39 -4.39
CA VAL A 457 18.36 -21.86 -3.23
C VAL A 457 17.40 -21.74 -2.07
N MET A 458 17.82 -22.18 -0.89
CA MET A 458 17.05 -22.08 0.35
C MET A 458 17.71 -21.10 1.31
N VAL A 459 16.91 -20.19 1.89
CA VAL A 459 17.33 -19.17 2.87
C VAL A 459 16.52 -19.34 4.14
N TYR A 460 17.23 -19.46 5.27
CA TYR A 460 16.58 -19.77 6.55
C TYR A 460 17.41 -19.32 7.75
N GLY A 461 16.82 -19.40 8.96
CA GLY A 461 17.53 -19.29 10.21
C GLY A 461 17.89 -20.67 10.75
N ALA A 462 19.17 -20.95 11.01
CA ALA A 462 19.65 -22.25 11.49
C ALA A 462 19.08 -22.64 12.87
N ARG A 463 18.52 -21.69 13.63
CA ARG A 463 17.82 -21.93 14.90
C ARG A 463 16.32 -21.80 14.66
N VAL A 464 15.63 -22.93 14.59
CA VAL A 464 14.16 -22.98 14.45
C VAL A 464 13.50 -22.22 15.61
N GLY A 465 12.52 -21.37 15.30
CA GLY A 465 11.75 -20.61 16.31
C GLY A 465 12.40 -19.32 16.84
N VAL A 466 13.64 -18.99 16.45
CA VAL A 466 14.28 -17.72 16.83
C VAL A 466 13.94 -16.64 15.80
N ARG A 467 13.23 -15.59 16.22
CA ARG A 467 12.88 -14.47 15.36
C ARG A 467 14.13 -13.71 14.89
N GLY A 468 14.19 -13.37 13.61
CA GLY A 468 15.27 -12.57 13.04
C GLY A 468 16.60 -13.30 12.84
N ALA A 469 16.64 -14.61 12.99
CA ALA A 469 17.85 -15.44 12.92
C ALA A 469 18.23 -15.93 11.52
N THR A 470 17.87 -15.20 10.45
CA THR A 470 18.31 -15.52 9.07
C THR A 470 19.84 -15.49 9.00
N ASN A 471 20.50 -16.66 8.88
CA ASN A 471 21.95 -16.77 8.92
C ASN A 471 22.51 -17.89 8.04
N ALA A 472 21.67 -18.54 7.22
CA ALA A 472 22.09 -19.65 6.38
C ALA A 472 21.48 -19.59 4.98
N VAL A 473 22.28 -19.98 4.00
CA VAL A 473 21.90 -20.23 2.62
C VAL A 473 22.36 -21.61 2.20
N ARG A 474 21.52 -22.34 1.47
CA ARG A 474 21.83 -23.68 0.98
C ARG A 474 21.40 -23.81 -0.48
N VAL A 475 22.21 -24.44 -1.31
CA VAL A 475 21.86 -24.82 -2.67
C VAL A 475 21.43 -26.28 -2.66
N GLU A 476 20.23 -26.53 -3.16
CA GLU A 476 19.70 -27.88 -3.33
C GLU A 476 19.57 -28.19 -4.81
N GLN A 477 19.90 -29.42 -5.16
CA GLN A 477 19.65 -30.00 -6.47
C GLN A 477 18.69 -31.16 -6.31
N LEU A 478 17.59 -31.16 -7.06
CA LEU A 478 16.65 -32.27 -7.01
C LEU A 478 17.25 -33.53 -7.63
N PRO A 479 17.03 -34.70 -6.99
CA PRO A 479 17.54 -35.97 -7.49
C PRO A 479 16.94 -36.35 -8.86
#